data_d823c8c54c4b9e236f206b812e4f37b9
#
_entry.id   d823c8c54c4b9e236f206b812e4f37b9
#
_cell.length_a   1.000
_cell.length_b   1.000
_cell.length_c   1.000
_cell.angle_alpha   90.00
_cell.angle_beta   90.00
_cell.angle_gamma   90.00
#
_symmetry.space_group_name_H-M   'P 1'
#
loop_
_entity.id
_entity.type
_entity.pdbx_description
1 polymer ?
#
loop_
_entity_poly.entity_id
_entity_poly.type
_entity_poly.pdbx_seq_one_letter_code
_entity_poly.pdbx_strand_id
1 'polypeptide(L)'
;MKSWRTEGFLLLILLLLWSCAGRAAAAADRSLRLARSGSPETVLSQAQGTDQLLCAPGIWDLTEVCLTMEGQETLLLGEEKTPARPGEPVDLTPFLDRKIPVCDGQGKRLTTLKLMRGSPLPALFLTVDGEALAAARRSKDREVSGGRLTAAEADGTLTYSGEIRTLKGRGNSTFAYSKKPWELKLPEKMAPAGMPGSKTWVLLANYTDISLLRNQIVLDTAREIGLPCSVRCAQADLWINGVYQGLYLLTEKVQIGKNRVAVRDLEKENEALNPGDLSALPRFKKAWGLLSEIRGYRLPADPEDITGGYIAKIEKDHRYGNTAKPGFETESRLCVRIVEPTCPGEREVQYLASRVDEAQRALMAPDGVHPETGRDWREYWDADSFAKKYLLEEWCKNFDFLGGSQYFYKDSDLVDPLLYAGPAWDYDLSFGNMESRGYEPRGNYMTSMSRRPGNLYWLLTTQPVFRQLAARTWRDIFRPAMALLLGEAESGPEHTLKSLEAYAGAIRASAAMNFERWGINREAAPAAGGSFEKAIRYLDQWIRIRVEFMDGENTEEIQSPD
;
A
#
# COMPACT_ATOMS: atom_id res chain seq x y z
N MET A 1 -6.51 -22.43 -54.07
CA MET A 1 -7.03 -23.31 -53.01
C MET A 1 -6.36 -22.99 -51.67
N LYS A 2 -6.55 -21.77 -51.09
CA LYS A 2 -6.03 -21.36 -49.77
C LYS A 2 -6.89 -20.24 -49.14
N SER A 3 -8.20 -20.28 -49.15
CA SER A 3 -9.05 -19.25 -48.52
C SER A 3 -10.19 -19.77 -47.63
N TRP A 4 -10.38 -21.06 -47.53
CA TRP A 4 -11.53 -21.63 -46.78
C TRP A 4 -11.22 -22.14 -45.37
N ARG A 5 -9.99 -22.01 -44.88
CA ARG A 5 -9.60 -22.43 -43.50
C ARG A 5 -9.59 -21.32 -42.46
N THR A 6 -9.61 -20.05 -42.89
CA THR A 6 -9.58 -18.90 -41.97
C THR A 6 -10.98 -18.44 -41.53
N GLU A 7 -11.99 -18.60 -42.35
CA GLU A 7 -13.35 -18.18 -41.99
C GLU A 7 -14.04 -19.13 -41.02
N GLY A 8 -13.77 -20.45 -41.11
CA GLY A 8 -14.32 -21.42 -40.18
C GLY A 8 -13.74 -21.29 -38.74
N PHE A 9 -12.51 -20.82 -38.62
CA PHE A 9 -11.88 -20.62 -37.33
C PHE A 9 -12.37 -19.35 -36.63
N LEU A 10 -12.65 -18.27 -37.37
CA LEU A 10 -13.26 -17.05 -36.82
C LEU A 10 -14.70 -17.29 -36.35
N LEU A 11 -15.48 -18.07 -37.09
CA LEU A 11 -16.87 -18.39 -36.70
C LEU A 11 -16.92 -19.26 -35.43
N LEU A 12 -15.96 -20.18 -35.25
CA LEU A 12 -15.87 -21.01 -34.03
C LEU A 12 -15.46 -20.18 -32.81
N ILE A 13 -14.55 -19.20 -32.97
CA ILE A 13 -14.15 -18.27 -31.89
C ILE A 13 -15.30 -17.34 -31.52
N LEU A 14 -16.07 -16.83 -32.50
CA LEU A 14 -17.24 -16.00 -32.23
C LEU A 14 -18.38 -16.78 -31.56
N LEU A 15 -18.58 -18.04 -31.90
CA LEU A 15 -19.56 -18.92 -31.23
C LEU A 15 -19.13 -19.30 -29.82
N LEU A 16 -17.82 -19.49 -29.57
CA LEU A 16 -17.28 -19.73 -28.23
C LEU A 16 -17.34 -18.46 -27.36
N LEU A 17 -17.07 -17.28 -27.93
CA LEU A 17 -17.21 -15.99 -27.21
C LEU A 17 -18.69 -15.67 -26.91
N TRP A 18 -19.61 -16.03 -27.81
CA TRP A 18 -21.05 -15.83 -27.57
C TRP A 18 -21.61 -16.82 -26.55
N SER A 19 -21.11 -18.06 -26.51
CA SER A 19 -21.45 -19.04 -25.47
C SER A 19 -20.89 -18.67 -24.08
N CYS A 20 -19.70 -18.04 -24.03
CA CYS A 20 -19.13 -17.51 -22.79
C CYS A 20 -19.85 -16.24 -22.31
N ALA A 21 -20.24 -15.34 -23.21
CA ALA A 21 -21.02 -14.15 -22.86
C ALA A 21 -22.44 -14.51 -22.37
N GLY A 22 -23.11 -15.46 -23.05
CA GLY A 22 -24.43 -15.96 -22.62
C GLY A 22 -24.38 -16.71 -21.28
N ARG A 23 -23.30 -17.44 -20.98
CA ARG A 23 -23.11 -18.10 -19.66
C ARG A 23 -22.78 -17.12 -18.55
N ALA A 24 -22.07 -16.02 -18.83
CA ALA A 24 -21.81 -14.98 -17.84
C ALA A 24 -23.08 -14.20 -17.48
N ALA A 25 -23.94 -13.90 -18.46
CA ALA A 25 -25.24 -13.25 -18.22
C ALA A 25 -26.21 -14.17 -17.44
N ALA A 26 -26.26 -15.46 -17.78
CA ALA A 26 -27.09 -16.45 -17.06
C ALA A 26 -26.58 -16.74 -15.63
N ALA A 27 -25.30 -16.53 -15.34
CA ALA A 27 -24.74 -16.68 -14.01
C ALA A 27 -25.05 -15.46 -13.11
N ALA A 28 -25.19 -14.27 -13.65
CA ALA A 28 -25.58 -13.06 -12.92
C ALA A 28 -26.98 -13.15 -12.32
N ASP A 29 -27.89 -13.83 -13.00
CA ASP A 29 -29.30 -14.04 -12.58
C ASP A 29 -29.47 -15.01 -11.40
N ARG A 30 -28.38 -15.64 -10.88
CA ARG A 30 -28.42 -16.60 -9.77
C ARG A 30 -27.62 -16.17 -8.55
N SER A 31 -27.25 -14.91 -8.47
CA SER A 31 -26.52 -14.39 -7.31
C SER A 31 -27.40 -14.38 -6.06
N LEU A 32 -26.90 -14.94 -4.98
CA LEU A 32 -27.49 -14.78 -3.65
C LEU A 32 -27.18 -13.38 -3.14
N ARG A 33 -28.18 -12.75 -2.52
CA ARG A 33 -28.10 -11.43 -1.92
C ARG A 33 -28.28 -11.54 -0.42
N LEU A 34 -27.32 -11.04 0.32
CA LEU A 34 -27.38 -10.94 1.78
C LEU A 34 -27.54 -9.47 2.17
N ALA A 35 -28.55 -9.20 2.96
CA ALA A 35 -28.83 -7.88 3.51
C ALA A 35 -29.06 -7.98 5.02
N ARG A 36 -28.70 -6.94 5.76
CA ARG A 36 -29.00 -6.80 7.18
C ARG A 36 -30.13 -5.79 7.37
N SER A 37 -31.05 -6.07 8.30
CA SER A 37 -32.12 -5.12 8.64
C SER A 37 -31.51 -3.78 9.10
N GLY A 38 -32.03 -2.68 8.57
CA GLY A 38 -31.55 -1.32 8.87
C GLY A 38 -30.22 -0.92 8.23
N SER A 39 -29.58 -1.79 7.42
CA SER A 39 -28.42 -1.43 6.61
C SER A 39 -28.83 -1.19 5.15
N PRO A 40 -28.38 -0.10 4.51
CA PRO A 40 -28.60 0.10 3.08
C PRO A 40 -27.71 -0.82 2.22
N GLU A 41 -26.74 -1.49 2.83
CA GLU A 41 -25.74 -2.27 2.13
C GLU A 41 -26.21 -3.70 1.87
N THR A 42 -25.93 -4.18 0.68
CA THR A 42 -26.21 -5.56 0.26
C THR A 42 -24.93 -6.20 -0.22
N VAL A 43 -24.69 -7.44 0.22
CA VAL A 43 -23.57 -8.27 -0.21
C VAL A 43 -24.07 -9.31 -1.19
N LEU A 44 -23.35 -9.49 -2.28
CA LEU A 44 -23.67 -10.44 -3.36
C LEU A 44 -22.70 -11.63 -3.33
N SER A 45 -23.25 -12.81 -3.57
CA SER A 45 -22.41 -13.99 -3.81
C SER A 45 -21.66 -13.89 -5.15
N GLN A 46 -20.58 -14.63 -5.25
CA GLN A 46 -19.75 -14.73 -6.45
C GLN A 46 -19.70 -16.16 -6.93
N ALA A 47 -19.86 -16.35 -8.22
CA ALA A 47 -19.74 -17.67 -8.83
C ALA A 47 -18.31 -18.21 -8.73
N GLN A 48 -18.18 -19.45 -8.28
CA GLN A 48 -16.94 -20.25 -8.27
C GLN A 48 -17.23 -21.60 -8.96
N GLY A 49 -17.15 -21.61 -10.28
CA GLY A 49 -17.62 -22.73 -11.07
C GLY A 49 -19.14 -22.91 -10.95
N THR A 50 -19.60 -24.04 -10.38
CA THR A 50 -21.02 -24.30 -10.09
C THR A 50 -21.46 -23.84 -8.71
N ASP A 51 -20.53 -23.45 -7.85
CA ASP A 51 -20.78 -23.03 -6.48
C ASP A 51 -20.84 -21.50 -6.37
N GLN A 52 -21.38 -21.01 -5.26
CA GLN A 52 -21.45 -19.60 -4.91
C GLN A 52 -20.65 -19.34 -3.64
N LEU A 53 -19.80 -18.34 -3.65
CA LEU A 53 -19.10 -17.82 -2.48
C LEU A 53 -19.77 -16.54 -2.00
N LEU A 54 -20.23 -16.50 -0.76
CA LEU A 54 -20.80 -15.32 -0.12
C LEU A 54 -19.90 -14.92 1.07
N CYS A 55 -19.31 -13.73 0.97
CA CYS A 55 -18.41 -13.16 1.98
C CYS A 55 -19.15 -12.09 2.77
N ALA A 56 -19.56 -12.41 3.98
CA ALA A 56 -20.25 -11.49 4.87
C ALA A 56 -19.26 -10.60 5.65
N PRO A 57 -19.59 -9.31 5.88
CA PRO A 57 -18.80 -8.43 6.73
C PRO A 57 -18.67 -8.97 8.16
N GLY A 58 -17.48 -8.87 8.76
CA GLY A 58 -17.24 -9.29 10.14
C GLY A 58 -18.06 -8.51 11.17
N ILE A 59 -18.43 -7.28 10.81
CA ILE A 59 -19.28 -6.38 11.63
C ILE A 59 -20.77 -6.69 11.59
N TRP A 60 -21.22 -7.66 10.76
CA TRP A 60 -22.63 -8.06 10.70
C TRP A 60 -22.93 -9.21 11.65
N ASP A 61 -24.01 -9.08 12.39
CA ASP A 61 -24.64 -10.21 13.07
C ASP A 61 -25.40 -11.04 12.02
N LEU A 62 -25.06 -12.32 11.92
CA LEU A 62 -25.65 -13.24 10.95
C LEU A 62 -26.86 -14.00 11.48
N THR A 63 -27.30 -13.73 12.72
CA THR A 63 -28.52 -14.30 13.28
C THR A 63 -29.82 -13.62 12.76
N GLU A 64 -29.69 -12.38 12.28
CA GLU A 64 -30.81 -11.54 11.82
C GLU A 64 -30.53 -10.94 10.42
N VAL A 65 -30.24 -11.77 9.43
CA VAL A 65 -30.00 -11.34 8.05
C VAL A 65 -31.05 -11.87 7.10
N CYS A 66 -31.29 -11.18 6.00
CA CYS A 66 -32.15 -11.62 4.90
C CYS A 66 -31.31 -12.19 3.77
N LEU A 67 -31.54 -13.44 3.38
CA LEU A 67 -30.92 -14.08 2.23
C LEU A 67 -31.95 -14.27 1.13
N THR A 68 -31.64 -13.75 -0.07
CA THR A 68 -32.56 -13.79 -1.21
C THR A 68 -31.84 -14.22 -2.48
N MET A 69 -32.59 -14.69 -3.46
CA MET A 69 -32.15 -14.92 -4.83
C MET A 69 -33.26 -14.45 -5.77
N GLU A 70 -32.91 -13.74 -6.83
CA GLU A 70 -33.89 -13.22 -7.79
C GLU A 70 -34.76 -14.35 -8.38
N GLY A 71 -36.05 -14.12 -8.46
CA GLY A 71 -37.04 -15.10 -8.98
C GLY A 71 -37.37 -16.25 -8.02
N GLN A 72 -36.90 -16.19 -6.74
CA GLN A 72 -37.23 -17.20 -5.73
C GLN A 72 -38.04 -16.57 -4.57
N GLU A 73 -39.19 -17.13 -4.24
CA GLU A 73 -40.02 -16.72 -3.09
C GLU A 73 -39.54 -17.36 -1.79
N THR A 74 -38.92 -18.52 -1.87
CA THR A 74 -38.33 -19.23 -0.72
C THR A 74 -37.10 -19.98 -1.16
N LEU A 75 -36.03 -19.85 -0.36
CA LEU A 75 -34.83 -20.68 -0.46
C LEU A 75 -34.84 -21.68 0.69
N LEU A 76 -34.41 -22.90 0.43
CA LEU A 76 -34.20 -23.95 1.45
C LEU A 76 -32.69 -24.18 1.58
N LEU A 77 -32.14 -23.97 2.78
CA LEU A 77 -30.71 -23.98 3.06
C LEU A 77 -30.28 -25.25 3.80
N GLY A 78 -29.22 -25.86 3.34
CA GLY A 78 -28.63 -27.06 3.96
C GLY A 78 -29.50 -28.30 3.80
N GLU A 79 -29.07 -29.39 4.43
CA GLU A 79 -29.79 -30.67 4.43
C GLU A 79 -31.09 -30.57 5.26
N GLU A 80 -31.10 -29.73 6.29
CA GLU A 80 -32.24 -29.48 7.15
C GLU A 80 -33.33 -28.62 6.48
N LYS A 81 -33.07 -28.08 5.31
CA LYS A 81 -33.97 -27.25 4.51
C LYS A 81 -34.49 -26.02 5.27
N THR A 82 -33.61 -25.34 6.02
CA THR A 82 -33.95 -24.10 6.74
C THR A 82 -34.49 -23.07 5.74
N PRO A 83 -35.73 -22.55 5.93
CA PRO A 83 -36.33 -21.61 4.97
C PRO A 83 -35.72 -20.22 5.12
N ALA A 84 -35.41 -19.57 4.00
CA ALA A 84 -35.09 -18.15 3.89
C ALA A 84 -36.02 -17.49 2.89
N ARG A 85 -36.75 -16.44 3.33
CA ARG A 85 -37.74 -15.72 2.52
C ARG A 85 -37.40 -14.24 2.42
N PRO A 86 -37.72 -13.57 1.32
CA PRO A 86 -37.54 -12.13 1.18
C PRO A 86 -38.22 -11.36 2.32
N GLY A 87 -37.46 -10.49 3.00
CA GLY A 87 -37.94 -9.67 4.11
C GLY A 87 -38.04 -10.37 5.46
N GLU A 88 -37.85 -11.69 5.53
CA GLU A 88 -37.82 -12.43 6.81
C GLU A 88 -36.35 -12.65 7.22
N PRO A 89 -36.01 -12.39 8.51
CA PRO A 89 -34.66 -12.69 9.00
C PRO A 89 -34.44 -14.20 9.13
N VAL A 90 -33.22 -14.63 8.86
CA VAL A 90 -32.78 -16.02 9.00
C VAL A 90 -31.41 -16.04 9.72
N ASP A 91 -31.24 -17.02 10.63
CA ASP A 91 -29.93 -17.28 11.23
C ASP A 91 -29.06 -18.10 10.28
N LEU A 92 -27.96 -17.48 9.82
CA LEU A 92 -26.98 -18.10 8.95
C LEU A 92 -25.73 -18.61 9.70
N THR A 93 -25.62 -18.40 11.00
CA THR A 93 -24.45 -18.84 11.79
C THR A 93 -24.19 -20.34 11.73
N PRO A 94 -25.21 -21.24 11.67
CA PRO A 94 -24.98 -22.67 11.54
C PRO A 94 -24.32 -23.10 10.21
N PHE A 95 -24.33 -22.21 9.20
CA PHE A 95 -23.86 -22.52 7.84
C PHE A 95 -22.46 -21.95 7.55
N LEU A 96 -21.84 -21.28 8.51
CA LEU A 96 -20.52 -20.67 8.33
C LEU A 96 -19.45 -21.71 7.98
N ASP A 97 -18.56 -21.34 7.06
CA ASP A 97 -17.37 -22.09 6.61
C ASP A 97 -17.65 -23.49 6.04
N ARG A 98 -18.91 -23.76 5.71
CA ARG A 98 -19.35 -25.03 5.13
C ARG A 98 -19.96 -24.80 3.73
N LYS A 99 -19.86 -25.83 2.89
CA LYS A 99 -20.61 -25.89 1.62
C LYS A 99 -21.97 -26.50 1.91
N ILE A 100 -23.03 -25.76 1.60
CA ILE A 100 -24.42 -26.19 1.80
C ILE A 100 -25.19 -26.16 0.47
N PRO A 101 -26.12 -27.10 0.23
CA PRO A 101 -27.06 -26.99 -0.85
C PRO A 101 -28.02 -25.82 -0.62
N VAL A 102 -28.34 -25.09 -1.68
CA VAL A 102 -29.42 -24.10 -1.74
C VAL A 102 -30.44 -24.61 -2.75
N CYS A 103 -31.67 -24.82 -2.30
CA CYS A 103 -32.76 -25.32 -3.09
C CYS A 103 -33.87 -24.27 -3.23
N ASP A 104 -34.73 -24.40 -4.24
CA ASP A 104 -35.99 -23.64 -4.31
C ASP A 104 -37.02 -24.16 -3.29
N GLY A 105 -38.18 -23.48 -3.17
CA GLY A 105 -39.23 -23.86 -2.24
C GLY A 105 -39.83 -25.25 -2.48
N GLN A 106 -39.54 -25.89 -3.60
CA GLN A 106 -39.97 -27.25 -3.99
C GLN A 106 -38.89 -28.30 -3.69
N GLY A 107 -37.71 -27.87 -3.19
CA GLY A 107 -36.60 -28.74 -2.86
C GLY A 107 -35.66 -29.07 -4.03
N LYS A 108 -35.82 -28.45 -5.20
CA LYS A 108 -34.91 -28.60 -6.32
C LYS A 108 -33.66 -27.79 -6.08
N ARG A 109 -32.49 -28.42 -6.16
CA ARG A 109 -31.18 -27.76 -5.97
C ARG A 109 -30.93 -26.69 -7.02
N LEU A 110 -30.66 -25.46 -6.58
CA LEU A 110 -30.30 -24.30 -7.37
C LEU A 110 -28.78 -24.13 -7.50
N THR A 111 -28.07 -24.24 -6.36
CA THR A 111 -26.63 -24.06 -6.27
C THR A 111 -26.07 -24.69 -4.98
N THR A 112 -24.76 -24.61 -4.81
CA THR A 112 -24.07 -24.82 -3.53
C THR A 112 -23.56 -23.48 -3.02
N LEU A 113 -23.81 -23.14 -1.77
CA LEU A 113 -23.30 -21.94 -1.13
C LEU A 113 -22.15 -22.29 -0.18
N LYS A 114 -21.05 -21.56 -0.27
CA LYS A 114 -20.06 -21.41 0.79
C LYS A 114 -20.21 -20.03 1.40
N LEU A 115 -20.70 -19.96 2.64
CA LEU A 115 -20.83 -18.73 3.40
C LEU A 115 -19.59 -18.58 4.29
N MET A 116 -18.94 -17.41 4.23
CA MET A 116 -17.83 -17.03 5.11
C MET A 116 -18.12 -15.68 5.75
N ARG A 117 -17.57 -15.45 6.93
CA ARG A 117 -17.63 -14.17 7.65
C ARG A 117 -16.23 -13.66 7.95
N GLY A 118 -15.99 -12.35 7.69
CA GLY A 118 -14.73 -11.69 7.99
C GLY A 118 -14.44 -11.53 9.48
N SER A 119 -13.24 -11.07 9.77
CA SER A 119 -12.87 -10.56 11.10
C SER A 119 -13.64 -9.26 11.40
N PRO A 120 -13.80 -8.86 12.66
CA PRO A 120 -14.39 -7.58 13.04
C PRO A 120 -13.42 -6.43 12.71
N LEU A 121 -13.36 -6.08 11.43
CA LEU A 121 -12.52 -5.02 10.85
C LEU A 121 -13.39 -3.93 10.24
N PRO A 122 -12.84 -2.72 10.03
CA PRO A 122 -13.47 -1.72 9.18
C PRO A 122 -13.94 -2.30 7.85
N ALA A 123 -15.15 -1.95 7.44
CA ALA A 123 -15.79 -2.42 6.22
C ALA A 123 -16.08 -1.25 5.28
N LEU A 124 -15.66 -1.38 4.01
CA LEU A 124 -15.82 -0.38 2.99
C LEU A 124 -16.75 -0.91 1.89
N PHE A 125 -17.88 -0.23 1.68
CA PHE A 125 -18.86 -0.57 0.65
C PHE A 125 -18.87 0.53 -0.41
N LEU A 126 -18.40 0.21 -1.61
CA LEU A 126 -18.39 1.10 -2.76
C LEU A 126 -19.46 0.70 -3.76
N THR A 127 -20.28 1.66 -4.19
CA THR A 127 -21.20 1.50 -5.29
C THR A 127 -20.81 2.47 -6.40
N VAL A 128 -20.44 1.94 -7.57
CA VAL A 128 -19.88 2.70 -8.69
C VAL A 128 -20.42 2.16 -10.01
N ASP A 129 -20.24 2.94 -11.08
CA ASP A 129 -20.58 2.47 -12.43
C ASP A 129 -19.75 1.24 -12.82
N GLY A 130 -20.42 0.20 -13.31
CA GLY A 130 -19.81 -1.10 -13.60
C GLY A 130 -18.88 -1.08 -14.82
N GLU A 131 -19.20 -0.29 -15.86
CA GLU A 131 -18.38 -0.18 -17.06
C GLU A 131 -17.12 0.64 -16.78
N ALA A 132 -17.25 1.75 -16.06
CA ALA A 132 -16.12 2.56 -15.60
C ALA A 132 -15.19 1.75 -14.70
N LEU A 133 -15.73 0.94 -13.77
CA LEU A 133 -14.94 0.04 -12.92
C LEU A 133 -14.17 -0.99 -13.77
N ALA A 134 -14.83 -1.60 -14.75
CA ALA A 134 -14.18 -2.54 -15.65
C ALA A 134 -13.07 -1.89 -16.47
N ALA A 135 -13.23 -0.64 -16.90
CA ALA A 135 -12.21 0.14 -17.59
C ALA A 135 -11.03 0.49 -16.66
N ALA A 136 -11.31 0.95 -15.43
CA ALA A 136 -10.30 1.27 -14.42
C ALA A 136 -9.47 0.05 -13.97
N ARG A 137 -10.05 -1.16 -14.01
CA ARG A 137 -9.32 -2.41 -13.75
C ARG A 137 -8.34 -2.79 -14.86
N ARG A 138 -8.57 -2.35 -16.08
CA ARG A 138 -7.71 -2.65 -17.25
C ARG A 138 -6.58 -1.64 -17.42
N SER A 139 -6.79 -0.38 -17.05
CA SER A 139 -5.78 0.68 -17.24
C SER A 139 -5.77 1.67 -16.07
N LYS A 140 -4.57 2.04 -15.62
CA LYS A 140 -4.35 3.12 -14.64
C LYS A 140 -4.67 4.52 -15.19
N ASP A 141 -4.77 4.67 -16.51
CA ASP A 141 -5.14 5.94 -17.15
C ASP A 141 -6.67 6.16 -17.14
N ARG A 142 -7.40 5.14 -16.69
CA ARG A 142 -8.85 5.20 -16.49
C ARG A 142 -9.16 5.26 -15.01
N GLU A 143 -10.16 6.06 -14.65
CA GLU A 143 -10.68 6.16 -13.29
C GLU A 143 -12.22 6.08 -13.32
N VAL A 144 -12.79 5.70 -12.19
CA VAL A 144 -14.22 5.82 -11.95
C VAL A 144 -14.47 7.19 -11.37
N SER A 145 -15.30 7.99 -12.00
CA SER A 145 -15.75 9.30 -11.49
C SER A 145 -17.12 9.16 -10.87
N GLY A 146 -17.28 9.63 -9.62
CA GLY A 146 -18.53 9.51 -8.88
C GLY A 146 -18.79 8.10 -8.32
N GLY A 147 -19.92 7.96 -7.67
CA GLY A 147 -20.33 6.77 -6.92
C GLY A 147 -20.50 7.08 -5.44
N ARG A 148 -20.78 6.04 -4.65
CA ARG A 148 -21.05 6.17 -3.21
C ARG A 148 -20.15 5.26 -2.40
N LEU A 149 -19.67 5.75 -1.25
CA LEU A 149 -18.97 4.99 -0.24
C LEU A 149 -19.77 5.00 1.05
N THR A 150 -19.96 3.83 1.66
CA THR A 150 -20.26 3.66 3.06
C THR A 150 -19.06 3.01 3.73
N ALA A 151 -18.51 3.63 4.78
CA ALA A 151 -17.40 3.11 5.56
C ALA A 151 -17.84 2.98 7.03
N ALA A 152 -17.66 1.79 7.60
CA ALA A 152 -17.99 1.47 8.98
C ALA A 152 -16.75 0.96 9.71
N GLU A 153 -16.65 1.28 11.00
CA GLU A 153 -15.65 0.74 11.93
C GLU A 153 -15.95 -0.71 12.32
N ALA A 154 -15.04 -1.32 13.06
CA ALA A 154 -15.17 -2.69 13.55
C ALA A 154 -16.41 -2.91 14.47
N ASP A 155 -16.89 -1.87 15.13
CA ASP A 155 -18.11 -1.87 15.96
C ASP A 155 -19.39 -1.53 15.17
N GLY A 156 -19.26 -1.27 13.86
CA GLY A 156 -20.36 -0.88 12.98
C GLY A 156 -20.67 0.62 12.94
N THR A 157 -19.96 1.44 13.70
CA THR A 157 -20.10 2.91 13.64
C THR A 157 -19.68 3.44 12.27
N LEU A 158 -20.52 4.29 11.65
CA LEU A 158 -20.22 4.87 10.34
C LEU A 158 -19.21 6.01 10.47
N THR A 159 -18.10 5.90 9.76
CA THR A 159 -17.09 6.99 9.62
C THR A 159 -17.25 7.80 8.36
N TYR A 160 -17.97 7.26 7.37
CA TYR A 160 -18.31 7.96 6.14
C TYR A 160 -19.56 7.35 5.48
N SER A 161 -20.44 8.19 4.98
CA SER A 161 -21.54 7.78 4.11
C SER A 161 -21.84 8.91 3.13
N GLY A 162 -21.29 8.82 1.92
CA GLY A 162 -21.38 9.91 0.96
C GLY A 162 -20.84 9.54 -0.42
N GLU A 163 -20.73 10.55 -1.26
CA GLU A 163 -20.20 10.42 -2.61
C GLU A 163 -18.68 10.18 -2.61
N ILE A 164 -18.16 9.56 -3.65
CA ILE A 164 -16.74 9.56 -3.97
C ILE A 164 -16.47 10.52 -5.13
N ARG A 165 -15.28 11.15 -5.14
CA ARG A 165 -14.83 11.92 -6.31
C ARG A 165 -14.28 10.97 -7.37
N THR A 166 -13.31 10.14 -7.01
CA THR A 166 -12.71 9.17 -7.95
C THR A 166 -12.25 7.90 -7.24
N LEU A 167 -12.28 6.78 -7.98
CA LEU A 167 -11.59 5.53 -7.66
C LEU A 167 -10.66 5.19 -8.82
N LYS A 168 -9.36 5.12 -8.56
CA LYS A 168 -8.32 4.93 -9.57
C LYS A 168 -7.39 3.77 -9.23
N GLY A 169 -7.07 2.93 -10.21
CA GLY A 169 -6.04 1.90 -10.06
C GLY A 169 -4.67 2.52 -9.85
N ARG A 170 -3.85 1.92 -8.96
CA ARG A 170 -2.51 2.41 -8.63
C ARG A 170 -1.45 1.29 -8.58
N GLY A 171 -0.22 1.65 -8.26
CA GLY A 171 0.92 0.75 -8.21
C GLY A 171 1.62 0.60 -9.56
N ASN A 172 2.79 -0.02 -9.57
CA ASN A 172 3.55 -0.35 -10.77
C ASN A 172 3.29 -1.81 -11.17
N SER A 173 4.10 -2.75 -10.70
CA SER A 173 3.93 -4.19 -10.90
C SER A 173 2.63 -4.72 -10.27
N THR A 174 2.26 -4.21 -9.10
CA THR A 174 1.08 -4.66 -8.34
C THR A 174 -0.25 -4.42 -9.07
N PHE A 175 -0.32 -3.44 -9.98
CA PHE A 175 -1.52 -3.24 -10.81
C PHE A 175 -1.72 -4.34 -11.85
N ALA A 176 -0.69 -5.09 -12.23
CA ALA A 176 -0.81 -6.21 -13.18
C ALA A 176 -1.58 -7.40 -12.59
N TYR A 177 -1.59 -7.56 -11.26
CA TYR A 177 -2.25 -8.68 -10.60
C TYR A 177 -3.79 -8.57 -10.64
N SER A 178 -4.47 -9.70 -10.38
CA SER A 178 -5.94 -9.79 -10.41
C SER A 178 -6.59 -8.93 -9.33
N LYS A 179 -6.09 -8.93 -8.10
CA LYS A 179 -6.52 -8.07 -7.00
C LYS A 179 -5.86 -6.71 -7.14
N LYS A 180 -6.64 -5.69 -7.52
CA LYS A 180 -6.14 -4.35 -7.84
C LYS A 180 -5.96 -3.48 -6.59
N PRO A 181 -4.83 -2.78 -6.43
CA PRO A 181 -4.72 -1.70 -5.47
C PRO A 181 -5.39 -0.43 -6.00
N TRP A 182 -5.96 0.39 -5.08
CA TRP A 182 -6.76 1.55 -5.42
C TRP A 182 -6.28 2.83 -4.73
N GLU A 183 -6.47 3.98 -5.38
CA GLU A 183 -6.51 5.30 -4.78
C GLU A 183 -7.96 5.80 -4.80
N LEU A 184 -8.45 6.19 -3.63
CA LEU A 184 -9.80 6.71 -3.41
C LEU A 184 -9.73 8.19 -3.07
N LYS A 185 -10.44 9.04 -3.80
CA LYS A 185 -10.60 10.46 -3.48
C LYS A 185 -12.06 10.76 -3.12
N LEU A 186 -12.24 11.53 -2.06
CA LEU A 186 -13.52 11.93 -1.50
C LEU A 186 -13.72 13.44 -1.62
N PRO A 187 -14.95 13.95 -1.77
CA PRO A 187 -15.23 15.37 -1.68
C PRO A 187 -15.05 15.89 -0.24
N GLU A 188 -15.33 15.05 0.76
CA GLU A 188 -15.22 15.36 2.17
C GLU A 188 -14.20 14.46 2.88
N LYS A 189 -13.81 14.82 4.11
CA LYS A 189 -12.85 14.04 4.89
C LYS A 189 -13.52 12.83 5.52
N MET A 190 -12.88 11.68 5.39
CA MET A 190 -13.15 10.46 6.15
C MET A 190 -12.02 10.24 7.17
N ALA A 191 -12.36 9.77 8.38
CA ALA A 191 -11.41 9.50 9.47
C ALA A 191 -11.56 8.03 9.96
N PRO A 192 -11.15 7.04 9.15
CA PRO A 192 -11.34 5.63 9.45
C PRO A 192 -10.31 5.12 10.46
N ALA A 193 -10.68 4.13 11.26
CA ALA A 193 -9.80 3.41 12.20
C ALA A 193 -9.00 4.35 13.12
N GLY A 194 -9.62 5.41 13.59
CA GLY A 194 -8.96 6.41 14.45
C GLY A 194 -7.88 7.25 13.73
N MET A 195 -7.70 7.10 12.43
CA MET A 195 -6.74 7.91 11.65
C MET A 195 -7.28 9.33 11.42
N PRO A 196 -6.40 10.35 11.36
CA PRO A 196 -6.82 11.72 11.06
C PRO A 196 -7.55 11.83 9.72
N GLY A 197 -8.62 12.61 9.69
CA GLY A 197 -9.47 12.77 8.52
C GLY A 197 -8.75 13.27 7.28
N SER A 198 -8.97 12.60 6.15
CA SER A 198 -8.43 12.96 4.85
C SER A 198 -9.44 12.74 3.73
N LYS A 199 -9.22 13.46 2.62
CA LYS A 199 -9.98 13.28 1.36
C LYS A 199 -9.36 12.23 0.43
N THR A 200 -8.12 11.79 0.69
CA THR A 200 -7.42 10.83 -0.16
C THR A 200 -6.91 9.65 0.67
N TRP A 201 -7.28 8.46 0.22
CA TRP A 201 -6.93 7.19 0.85
C TRP A 201 -6.35 6.23 -0.18
N VAL A 202 -5.52 5.31 0.28
CA VAL A 202 -4.93 4.26 -0.53
C VAL A 202 -5.34 2.90 0.01
N LEU A 203 -5.73 2.00 -0.88
CA LEU A 203 -6.05 0.61 -0.58
C LEU A 203 -4.97 -0.28 -1.20
N LEU A 204 -4.03 -0.76 -0.37
CA LEU A 204 -2.99 -1.69 -0.81
C LEU A 204 -3.54 -3.10 -0.84
N ALA A 205 -3.35 -3.79 -1.96
CA ALA A 205 -3.92 -5.12 -2.18
C ALA A 205 -3.18 -6.24 -1.45
N ASN A 206 -1.89 -6.05 -1.13
CA ASN A 206 -0.98 -7.04 -0.54
C ASN A 206 -1.03 -8.43 -1.23
N TYR A 207 -1.24 -8.43 -2.56
CA TYR A 207 -1.48 -9.67 -3.32
C TYR A 207 -0.28 -10.61 -3.37
N THR A 208 0.92 -10.06 -3.25
CA THR A 208 2.20 -10.78 -3.24
C THR A 208 2.63 -11.23 -1.85
N ASP A 209 1.93 -10.78 -0.80
CA ASP A 209 2.22 -11.09 0.59
C ASP A 209 1.19 -12.06 1.18
N ILE A 210 1.54 -13.33 1.35
CA ILE A 210 0.63 -14.34 1.93
C ILE A 210 0.34 -14.05 3.40
N SER A 211 1.23 -13.36 4.13
CA SER A 211 0.95 -12.93 5.50
C SER A 211 -0.06 -11.77 5.56
N LEU A 212 -0.20 -10.98 4.49
CA LEU A 212 -0.98 -9.75 4.39
C LEU A 212 -0.55 -8.65 5.38
N LEU A 213 0.55 -8.84 6.12
CA LEU A 213 0.97 -8.02 7.26
C LEU A 213 2.26 -7.24 7.04
N ARG A 214 3.10 -7.58 6.05
CA ARG A 214 4.44 -6.98 5.90
C ARG A 214 4.42 -5.46 5.84
N ASN A 215 3.55 -4.89 5.00
CA ASN A 215 3.38 -3.43 4.93
C ASN A 215 2.95 -2.86 6.28
N GLN A 216 1.95 -3.46 6.94
CA GLN A 216 1.42 -2.96 8.21
C GLN A 216 2.49 -2.96 9.30
N ILE A 217 3.19 -4.09 9.49
CA ILE A 217 4.23 -4.24 10.52
C ILE A 217 5.31 -3.18 10.35
N VAL A 218 5.80 -2.96 9.12
CA VAL A 218 6.87 -1.97 8.89
C VAL A 218 6.36 -0.54 9.07
N LEU A 219 5.14 -0.21 8.61
CA LEU A 219 4.56 1.12 8.79
C LEU A 219 4.27 1.42 10.26
N ASP A 220 3.74 0.46 11.01
CA ASP A 220 3.50 0.62 12.44
C ASP A 220 4.82 0.67 13.24
N THR A 221 5.85 -0.11 12.85
CA THR A 221 7.20 -0.01 13.41
C THR A 221 7.80 1.38 13.15
N ALA A 222 7.67 1.92 11.94
CA ALA A 222 8.16 3.26 11.61
C ALA A 222 7.54 4.34 12.53
N ARG A 223 6.28 4.19 12.87
CA ARG A 223 5.58 5.07 13.82
C ARG A 223 6.06 4.86 15.24
N GLU A 224 6.19 3.61 15.68
CA GLU A 224 6.65 3.25 17.03
C GLU A 224 8.03 3.81 17.35
N ILE A 225 8.97 3.70 16.40
CA ILE A 225 10.32 4.24 16.57
C ILE A 225 10.40 5.76 16.39
N GLY A 226 9.27 6.43 16.14
CA GLY A 226 9.20 7.88 15.94
C GLY A 226 9.92 8.35 14.67
N LEU A 227 9.84 7.60 13.55
CA LEU A 227 10.24 8.11 12.24
C LEU A 227 9.26 9.21 11.83
N PRO A 228 9.75 10.44 11.53
CA PRO A 228 8.87 11.56 11.22
C PRO A 228 7.92 11.29 10.04
N CYS A 229 6.74 11.89 10.09
CA CYS A 229 5.73 11.82 9.02
C CYS A 229 5.31 10.40 8.61
N SER A 230 5.47 9.42 9.51
CA SER A 230 5.14 8.02 9.24
C SER A 230 3.68 7.83 8.87
N VAL A 231 3.44 7.01 7.85
CA VAL A 231 2.12 6.69 7.30
C VAL A 231 1.33 5.82 8.29
N ARG A 232 0.07 6.19 8.54
CA ARG A 232 -0.87 5.37 9.32
C ARG A 232 -1.62 4.43 8.41
N CYS A 233 -1.98 3.26 8.94
CA CYS A 233 -2.71 2.25 8.19
C CYS A 233 -3.63 1.41 9.09
N ALA A 234 -4.59 0.74 8.47
CA ALA A 234 -5.45 -0.24 9.12
C ALA A 234 -5.92 -1.29 8.10
N GLN A 235 -6.10 -2.52 8.54
CA GLN A 235 -6.75 -3.54 7.72
C GLN A 235 -8.24 -3.22 7.56
N ALA A 236 -8.78 -3.45 6.36
CA ALA A 236 -10.19 -3.22 6.05
C ALA A 236 -10.68 -4.21 4.98
N ASP A 237 -11.88 -4.71 5.12
CA ASP A 237 -12.54 -5.48 4.08
C ASP A 237 -13.26 -4.57 3.08
N LEU A 238 -13.17 -4.89 1.79
CA LEU A 238 -13.72 -4.07 0.70
C LEU A 238 -14.78 -4.83 -0.10
N TRP A 239 -15.92 -4.20 -0.31
CA TRP A 239 -16.94 -4.60 -1.27
C TRP A 239 -17.09 -3.52 -2.34
N ILE A 240 -17.21 -3.91 -3.61
CA ILE A 240 -17.56 -3.01 -4.72
C ILE A 240 -18.76 -3.58 -5.43
N ASN A 241 -19.82 -2.79 -5.55
CA ASN A 241 -21.12 -3.20 -6.11
C ASN A 241 -21.65 -4.49 -5.46
N GLY A 242 -21.55 -4.58 -4.13
CA GLY A 242 -21.94 -5.74 -3.32
C GLY A 242 -20.97 -6.92 -3.35
N VAL A 243 -20.00 -6.94 -4.26
CA VAL A 243 -19.08 -8.06 -4.47
C VAL A 243 -17.81 -7.87 -3.64
N TYR A 244 -17.46 -8.85 -2.81
CA TYR A 244 -16.25 -8.83 -1.99
C TYR A 244 -14.97 -8.73 -2.84
N GLN A 245 -14.13 -7.77 -2.53
CA GLN A 245 -12.86 -7.53 -3.23
C GLN A 245 -11.63 -8.02 -2.48
N GLY A 246 -11.78 -8.42 -1.22
CA GLY A 246 -10.70 -8.92 -0.38
C GLY A 246 -10.37 -8.04 0.81
N LEU A 247 -9.42 -8.50 1.60
CA LEU A 247 -8.81 -7.75 2.71
C LEU A 247 -7.76 -6.80 2.14
N TYR A 248 -7.87 -5.51 2.42
CA TYR A 248 -6.96 -4.45 1.98
C TYR A 248 -6.30 -3.77 3.18
N LEU A 249 -5.09 -3.28 2.98
CA LEU A 249 -4.51 -2.33 3.91
C LEU A 249 -4.91 -0.91 3.47
N LEU A 250 -5.82 -0.30 4.23
CA LEU A 250 -6.21 1.10 4.07
C LEU A 250 -5.12 1.98 4.67
N THR A 251 -4.52 2.84 3.85
CA THR A 251 -3.39 3.68 4.27
C THR A 251 -3.59 5.14 3.92
N GLU A 252 -2.92 5.97 4.68
CA GLU A 252 -2.67 7.37 4.29
C GLU A 252 -1.85 7.41 2.99
N LYS A 253 -2.08 8.41 2.15
CA LYS A 253 -1.22 8.71 1.00
C LYS A 253 0.00 9.52 1.45
N VAL A 254 1.18 9.21 0.93
CA VAL A 254 2.35 10.10 1.06
C VAL A 254 2.05 11.38 0.27
N GLN A 255 1.81 12.46 0.98
CA GLN A 255 1.49 13.79 0.44
C GLN A 255 1.70 14.87 1.49
N ILE A 256 1.86 16.13 1.06
CA ILE A 256 1.90 17.28 1.96
C ILE A 256 0.53 17.49 2.60
N GLY A 257 0.52 17.82 3.89
CA GLY A 257 -0.67 18.14 4.66
C GLY A 257 -0.47 18.10 6.16
N LYS A 258 -1.30 18.83 6.91
CA LYS A 258 -1.17 18.99 8.37
C LYS A 258 -0.96 17.69 9.16
N ASN A 259 -1.61 16.60 8.75
CA ASN A 259 -1.56 15.31 9.43
C ASN A 259 -0.81 14.25 8.57
N ARG A 260 -0.03 14.67 7.60
CA ARG A 260 0.77 13.86 6.68
C ARG A 260 2.24 14.32 6.76
N VAL A 261 2.85 14.68 5.65
CA VAL A 261 4.11 15.43 5.64
C VAL A 261 3.77 16.89 5.90
N ALA A 262 3.99 17.33 7.15
CA ALA A 262 3.55 18.63 7.63
C ALA A 262 4.60 19.71 7.34
N VAL A 263 4.82 19.98 6.07
CA VAL A 263 5.69 21.04 5.56
C VAL A 263 4.86 22.05 4.75
N ARG A 264 5.48 23.14 4.37
CA ARG A 264 4.90 24.16 3.48
C ARG A 264 4.30 23.51 2.22
N ASP A 265 3.20 24.05 1.73
CA ASP A 265 2.49 23.54 0.55
C ASP A 265 2.84 24.36 -0.70
N LEU A 266 4.04 24.07 -1.25
CA LEU A 266 4.58 24.77 -2.43
C LEU A 266 3.72 24.54 -3.68
N GLU A 267 3.04 23.38 -3.79
CA GLU A 267 2.13 23.09 -4.91
C GLU A 267 0.96 24.08 -4.94
N LYS A 268 0.32 24.35 -3.78
CA LYS A 268 -0.76 25.34 -3.72
C LYS A 268 -0.32 26.75 -4.05
N GLU A 269 0.91 27.12 -3.67
CA GLU A 269 1.45 28.43 -4.02
C GLU A 269 1.71 28.55 -5.52
N ASN A 270 2.25 27.49 -6.13
CA ASN A 270 2.39 27.40 -7.59
C ASN A 270 1.06 27.54 -8.31
N GLU A 271 0.02 26.81 -7.84
CA GLU A 271 -1.33 26.90 -8.40
C GLU A 271 -1.95 28.30 -8.25
N ALA A 272 -1.71 28.97 -7.12
CA ALA A 272 -2.22 30.32 -6.88
C ALA A 272 -1.56 31.37 -7.77
N LEU A 273 -0.25 31.26 -8.02
CA LEU A 273 0.51 32.18 -8.88
C LEU A 273 0.32 31.92 -10.37
N ASN A 274 -0.02 30.69 -10.75
CA ASN A 274 -0.13 30.25 -12.14
C ASN A 274 -1.51 29.60 -12.39
N PRO A 275 -2.58 30.39 -12.54
CA PRO A 275 -3.92 29.85 -12.73
C PRO A 275 -4.03 28.93 -13.96
N GLY A 276 -4.69 27.79 -13.81
CA GLY A 276 -4.91 26.82 -14.87
C GLY A 276 -4.29 25.45 -14.55
N ASP A 277 -4.26 24.57 -15.55
CA ASP A 277 -3.68 23.23 -15.42
C ASP A 277 -2.17 23.29 -15.60
N LEU A 278 -1.43 23.27 -14.49
CA LEU A 278 0.05 23.28 -14.51
C LEU A 278 0.63 22.07 -15.24
N SER A 279 -0.07 20.95 -15.27
CA SER A 279 0.41 19.73 -15.97
C SER A 279 0.43 19.87 -17.49
N ALA A 280 -0.33 20.83 -18.03
CA ALA A 280 -0.36 21.18 -19.45
C ALA A 280 0.78 22.14 -19.88
N LEU A 281 1.50 22.72 -18.93
CA LEU A 281 2.62 23.62 -19.23
C LEU A 281 3.78 22.91 -19.92
N PRO A 282 4.56 23.63 -20.74
CA PRO A 282 5.76 23.08 -21.37
C PRO A 282 6.75 22.54 -20.33
N ARG A 283 7.31 21.38 -20.60
CA ARG A 283 8.36 20.79 -19.76
C ARG A 283 9.73 21.26 -20.20
N PHE A 284 10.68 21.22 -19.28
CA PHE A 284 12.09 21.40 -19.59
C PHE A 284 12.90 20.16 -19.18
N LYS A 285 14.01 19.97 -19.87
CA LYS A 285 15.11 19.07 -19.53
C LYS A 285 16.40 19.78 -19.85
N LYS A 286 17.28 19.97 -18.86
CA LYS A 286 18.55 20.69 -19.01
C LYS A 286 19.69 19.91 -18.39
N ALA A 287 20.89 20.05 -18.94
CA ALA A 287 22.11 19.61 -18.28
C ALA A 287 22.31 20.38 -16.97
N TRP A 288 22.81 19.68 -15.97
CA TRP A 288 23.14 20.19 -14.65
C TRP A 288 24.53 19.68 -14.27
N GLY A 289 25.56 20.52 -14.34
CA GLY A 289 26.95 20.08 -14.23
C GLY A 289 27.42 19.22 -15.43
N LEU A 290 28.44 18.40 -15.21
CA LEU A 290 29.10 17.63 -16.28
C LEU A 290 28.34 16.33 -16.64
N LEU A 291 27.69 15.68 -15.70
CA LEU A 291 27.11 14.33 -15.85
C LEU A 291 25.66 14.23 -15.39
N SER A 292 25.05 15.32 -14.99
CA SER A 292 23.73 15.38 -14.34
C SER A 292 22.71 16.18 -15.17
N GLU A 293 21.45 16.02 -14.84
CA GLU A 293 20.35 16.72 -15.50
C GLU A 293 19.24 17.09 -14.52
N ILE A 294 18.49 18.15 -14.86
CA ILE A 294 17.28 18.59 -14.15
C ILE A 294 16.08 18.59 -15.10
N ARG A 295 14.91 18.27 -14.57
CA ARG A 295 13.65 18.18 -15.31
C ARG A 295 12.50 18.76 -14.50
N GLY A 296 11.62 19.54 -15.13
CA GLY A 296 10.44 20.11 -14.49
C GLY A 296 9.51 20.78 -15.50
N TYR A 297 8.81 21.80 -15.05
CA TYR A 297 7.86 22.56 -15.83
C TYR A 297 8.30 24.04 -15.95
N ARG A 298 7.91 24.69 -17.05
CA ARG A 298 8.15 26.11 -17.25
C ARG A 298 7.00 26.90 -16.64
N LEU A 299 7.06 27.12 -15.32
CA LEU A 299 6.09 27.96 -14.63
C LEU A 299 6.27 29.42 -15.08
N PRO A 300 5.17 30.16 -15.36
CA PRO A 300 5.21 31.59 -15.65
C PRO A 300 5.72 32.45 -14.48
N ALA A 301 5.42 32.05 -13.24
CA ALA A 301 5.85 32.73 -12.01
C ALA A 301 6.25 31.72 -10.95
N ASP A 302 7.31 32.02 -10.21
CA ASP A 302 7.75 31.23 -9.05
C ASP A 302 7.31 31.92 -7.74
N PRO A 303 7.03 31.19 -6.66
CA PRO A 303 6.91 31.74 -5.32
C PRO A 303 8.17 32.48 -4.89
N GLU A 304 8.02 33.43 -3.97
CA GLU A 304 9.13 34.19 -3.39
C GLU A 304 10.11 33.24 -2.66
N ASP A 305 9.60 32.38 -1.81
CA ASP A 305 10.36 31.32 -1.15
C ASP A 305 10.15 29.99 -1.86
N ILE A 306 11.21 29.44 -2.45
CA ILE A 306 11.24 28.14 -3.10
C ILE A 306 12.06 27.11 -2.31
N THR A 307 12.42 27.43 -1.04
CA THR A 307 13.39 26.62 -0.29
C THR A 307 12.80 25.41 0.39
N GLY A 308 11.46 25.22 0.33
CA GLY A 308 10.79 24.09 0.97
C GLY A 308 9.44 23.74 0.38
N GLY A 309 8.78 22.76 0.98
CA GLY A 309 7.53 22.21 0.46
C GLY A 309 7.79 21.06 -0.52
N TYR A 310 8.86 20.30 -0.30
CA TYR A 310 9.23 19.18 -1.16
C TYR A 310 9.01 17.83 -0.49
N ILE A 311 8.40 16.92 -1.24
CA ILE A 311 8.52 15.47 -1.05
C ILE A 311 9.24 14.94 -2.29
N ALA A 312 10.34 14.23 -2.07
CA ALA A 312 11.13 13.63 -3.13
C ALA A 312 11.44 12.17 -2.80
N LYS A 313 11.90 11.42 -3.78
CA LYS A 313 12.32 10.04 -3.60
C LYS A 313 13.48 9.66 -4.50
N ILE A 314 14.30 8.74 -4.02
CA ILE A 314 15.39 8.15 -4.78
C ILE A 314 14.79 7.16 -5.79
N GLU A 315 15.15 7.29 -7.07
CA GLU A 315 14.74 6.39 -8.15
C GLU A 315 15.93 5.56 -8.66
N LYS A 316 15.64 4.40 -9.26
CA LYS A 316 16.66 3.66 -10.02
C LYS A 316 17.03 4.43 -11.30
N ASP A 317 18.31 4.43 -11.65
CA ASP A 317 18.85 5.10 -12.84
C ASP A 317 18.02 4.80 -14.11
N HIS A 318 17.72 3.51 -14.38
CA HIS A 318 16.94 3.13 -15.55
C HIS A 318 15.48 3.62 -15.52
N ARG A 319 14.86 3.70 -14.32
CA ARG A 319 13.50 4.25 -14.18
C ARG A 319 13.53 5.76 -14.34
N TYR A 320 14.54 6.43 -13.78
CA TYR A 320 14.72 7.86 -13.93
C TYR A 320 14.92 8.23 -15.39
N GLY A 321 15.84 7.56 -16.12
CA GLY A 321 16.11 7.79 -17.53
C GLY A 321 14.87 7.62 -18.45
N ASN A 322 13.97 6.69 -18.10
CA ASN A 322 12.79 6.36 -18.90
C ASN A 322 11.51 7.12 -18.51
N THR A 323 11.58 8.03 -17.52
CA THR A 323 10.40 8.80 -17.09
C THR A 323 10.54 10.27 -17.47
N ALA A 324 9.44 10.88 -17.93
CA ALA A 324 9.32 12.31 -18.12
C ALA A 324 8.96 13.07 -16.83
N LYS A 325 8.98 12.39 -15.67
CA LYS A 325 8.61 13.00 -14.39
C LYS A 325 9.66 13.98 -13.89
N PRO A 326 9.23 15.03 -13.15
CA PRO A 326 10.13 16.03 -12.59
C PRO A 326 11.17 15.41 -11.65
N GLY A 327 12.36 16.00 -11.62
CA GLY A 327 13.45 15.56 -10.76
C GLY A 327 14.82 15.94 -11.29
N PHE A 328 15.84 15.33 -10.72
CA PHE A 328 17.24 15.61 -11.07
C PHE A 328 18.13 14.39 -10.84
N GLU A 329 19.29 14.42 -11.46
CA GLU A 329 20.39 13.53 -11.17
C GLU A 329 21.55 14.38 -10.61
N THR A 330 22.11 13.99 -9.47
CA THR A 330 23.24 14.68 -8.85
C THR A 330 24.55 14.36 -9.55
N GLU A 331 25.62 15.11 -9.27
CA GLU A 331 26.95 14.83 -9.81
C GLU A 331 27.48 13.45 -9.39
N SER A 332 27.11 12.99 -8.20
CA SER A 332 27.44 11.65 -7.70
C SER A 332 26.45 10.55 -8.16
N ARG A 333 25.61 10.83 -9.16
CA ARG A 333 24.68 9.87 -9.80
C ARG A 333 23.53 9.40 -8.89
N LEU A 334 23.12 10.20 -7.92
CA LEU A 334 21.87 9.97 -7.21
C LEU A 334 20.70 10.48 -8.05
N CYS A 335 19.82 9.59 -8.49
CA CYS A 335 18.64 9.95 -9.24
C CYS A 335 17.48 10.25 -8.27
N VAL A 336 16.97 11.47 -8.31
CA VAL A 336 15.90 11.96 -7.45
C VAL A 336 14.70 12.37 -8.30
N ARG A 337 13.53 11.86 -7.91
CA ARG A 337 12.24 12.28 -8.43
C ARG A 337 11.55 13.17 -7.43
N ILE A 338 11.10 14.35 -7.84
CA ILE A 338 10.20 15.20 -7.06
C ILE A 338 8.78 14.64 -7.15
N VAL A 339 8.14 14.43 -6.02
CA VAL A 339 6.78 13.88 -5.88
C VAL A 339 5.79 15.00 -5.62
N GLU A 340 6.15 15.93 -4.76
CA GLU A 340 5.45 17.18 -4.49
C GLU A 340 6.48 18.33 -4.42
N PRO A 341 6.22 19.43 -5.08
CA PRO A 341 5.07 19.71 -5.95
C PRO A 341 5.06 18.79 -7.20
N THR A 342 3.88 18.48 -7.72
CA THR A 342 3.73 17.59 -8.89
C THR A 342 4.22 18.24 -10.19
N CYS A 343 4.17 19.58 -10.26
CA CYS A 343 4.63 20.38 -11.39
C CYS A 343 5.65 21.44 -10.93
N PRO A 344 6.86 21.04 -10.47
CA PRO A 344 7.85 21.99 -9.97
C PRO A 344 8.43 22.84 -11.12
N GLY A 345 8.66 24.13 -10.80
CA GLY A 345 9.33 25.09 -11.65
C GLY A 345 10.84 24.83 -11.78
N GLU A 346 11.48 25.52 -12.73
CA GLU A 346 12.91 25.36 -12.97
C GLU A 346 13.74 25.76 -11.75
N ARG A 347 13.45 26.91 -11.13
CA ARG A 347 14.15 27.39 -9.94
C ARG A 347 14.01 26.43 -8.75
N GLU A 348 12.83 25.85 -8.58
CA GLU A 348 12.53 24.88 -7.52
C GLU A 348 13.36 23.60 -7.68
N VAL A 349 13.40 23.05 -8.90
CA VAL A 349 14.21 21.86 -9.20
C VAL A 349 15.69 22.15 -9.01
N GLN A 350 16.17 23.33 -9.45
CA GLN A 350 17.57 23.76 -9.27
C GLN A 350 17.94 23.89 -7.79
N TYR A 351 17.05 24.52 -6.98
CA TYR A 351 17.27 24.68 -5.55
C TYR A 351 17.43 23.31 -4.86
N LEU A 352 16.47 22.39 -5.06
CA LEU A 352 16.53 21.09 -4.40
C LEU A 352 17.72 20.25 -4.90
N ALA A 353 18.06 20.34 -6.19
CA ALA A 353 19.23 19.67 -6.75
C ALA A 353 20.53 20.16 -6.12
N SER A 354 20.73 21.50 -6.04
CA SER A 354 21.89 22.10 -5.38
C SER A 354 21.99 21.67 -3.92
N ARG A 355 20.87 21.71 -3.21
CA ARG A 355 20.84 21.34 -1.78
C ARG A 355 21.23 19.89 -1.53
N VAL A 356 20.76 18.96 -2.38
CA VAL A 356 21.12 17.54 -2.29
C VAL A 356 22.56 17.29 -2.73
N ASP A 357 23.06 17.98 -3.75
CA ASP A 357 24.49 17.89 -4.18
C ASP A 357 25.43 18.36 -3.06
N GLU A 358 25.18 19.53 -2.45
CA GLU A 358 25.95 20.03 -1.30
C GLU A 358 25.96 19.01 -0.16
N ALA A 359 24.77 18.49 0.18
CA ALA A 359 24.60 17.52 1.24
C ALA A 359 25.38 16.21 0.97
N GLN A 360 25.42 15.74 -0.30
CA GLN A 360 26.20 14.57 -0.68
C GLN A 360 27.71 14.85 -0.66
N ARG A 361 28.16 16.03 -1.11
CA ARG A 361 29.60 16.41 -1.06
C ARG A 361 30.12 16.42 0.38
N ALA A 362 29.31 16.92 1.34
CA ALA A 362 29.65 16.84 2.76
C ALA A 362 29.83 15.39 3.24
N LEU A 363 28.89 14.49 2.89
CA LEU A 363 28.97 13.06 3.23
C LEU A 363 30.15 12.34 2.55
N MET A 364 30.57 12.76 1.37
CA MET A 364 31.68 12.16 0.62
C MET A 364 33.06 12.58 1.18
N ALA A 365 33.11 13.69 1.93
CA ALA A 365 34.32 14.13 2.59
C ALA A 365 34.67 13.18 3.77
N PRO A 366 35.95 12.81 3.96
CA PRO A 366 36.35 11.87 5.02
C PRO A 366 35.98 12.33 6.43
N ASP A 367 35.97 13.64 6.67
CA ASP A 367 35.60 14.27 7.95
C ASP A 367 34.12 14.66 8.03
N GLY A 368 33.35 14.40 6.98
CA GLY A 368 31.93 14.77 6.92
C GLY A 368 31.67 16.26 6.70
N VAL A 369 32.69 17.07 6.37
CA VAL A 369 32.60 18.51 6.20
C VAL A 369 32.67 18.90 4.72
N HIS A 370 31.71 19.69 4.25
CA HIS A 370 31.69 20.15 2.87
C HIS A 370 32.93 20.99 2.54
N PRO A 371 33.73 20.64 1.51
CA PRO A 371 35.04 21.22 1.29
C PRO A 371 35.05 22.72 0.94
N GLU A 372 33.94 23.24 0.39
CA GLU A 372 33.84 24.65 -0.01
C GLU A 372 33.10 25.49 1.03
N THR A 373 32.02 24.94 1.65
CA THR A 373 31.16 25.69 2.59
C THR A 373 31.59 25.56 4.05
N GLY A 374 32.39 24.54 4.38
CA GLY A 374 32.79 24.22 5.75
C GLY A 374 31.67 23.68 6.63
N ARG A 375 30.50 23.38 6.08
CA ARG A 375 29.35 22.84 6.82
C ARG A 375 29.48 21.34 7.03
N ASP A 376 29.17 20.88 8.23
CA ASP A 376 29.04 19.47 8.55
C ASP A 376 27.81 18.84 7.86
N TRP A 377 27.90 17.57 7.47
CA TRP A 377 26.79 16.87 6.79
C TRP A 377 25.48 16.90 7.59
N ARG A 378 25.55 17.00 8.94
CA ARG A 378 24.38 17.12 9.84
C ARG A 378 23.68 18.46 9.77
N GLU A 379 24.26 19.46 9.12
CA GLU A 379 23.60 20.74 8.80
C GLU A 379 22.77 20.67 7.51
N TYR A 380 22.82 19.53 6.81
CA TYR A 380 22.02 19.25 5.62
C TYR A 380 21.02 18.14 5.84
N TRP A 381 21.41 17.05 6.52
CA TRP A 381 20.62 15.85 6.74
C TRP A 381 20.24 15.73 8.22
N ASP A 382 18.95 15.50 8.52
CA ASP A 382 18.53 15.15 9.86
C ASP A 382 19.02 13.74 10.22
N ALA A 383 20.09 13.67 10.96
CA ALA A 383 20.79 12.43 11.27
C ALA A 383 19.90 11.40 11.98
N ASP A 384 18.98 11.84 12.85
CA ASP A 384 18.08 10.96 13.61
C ASP A 384 17.06 10.25 12.68
N SER A 385 16.39 10.98 11.82
CA SER A 385 15.44 10.38 10.86
C SER A 385 16.13 9.42 9.89
N PHE A 386 17.36 9.77 9.44
CA PHE A 386 18.12 8.88 8.57
C PHE A 386 18.63 7.64 9.30
N ALA A 387 19.01 7.72 10.59
CA ALA A 387 19.37 6.54 11.38
C ALA A 387 18.18 5.61 11.60
N LYS A 388 17.02 6.15 11.95
CA LYS A 388 15.76 5.39 12.08
C LYS A 388 15.36 4.72 10.76
N LYS A 389 15.43 5.46 9.65
CA LYS A 389 15.09 4.93 8.33
C LYS A 389 16.10 3.89 7.86
N TYR A 390 17.40 4.08 8.10
CA TYR A 390 18.45 3.10 7.84
C TYR A 390 18.17 1.79 8.57
N LEU A 391 17.91 1.85 9.87
CA LEU A 391 17.62 0.67 10.67
C LEU A 391 16.33 -0.03 10.25
N LEU A 392 15.30 0.72 9.88
CA LEU A 392 14.05 0.17 9.37
C LEU A 392 14.27 -0.65 8.09
N GLU A 393 15.04 -0.13 7.14
CA GLU A 393 15.37 -0.82 5.89
C GLU A 393 16.32 -1.99 6.11
N GLU A 394 17.32 -1.82 6.97
CA GLU A 394 18.25 -2.87 7.33
C GLU A 394 17.51 -4.04 8.00
N TRP A 395 16.62 -3.74 8.95
CA TRP A 395 15.83 -4.73 9.66
C TRP A 395 14.89 -5.51 8.74
N CYS A 396 14.13 -4.84 7.92
CA CYS A 396 13.13 -5.52 7.08
C CYS A 396 13.70 -6.07 5.76
N LYS A 397 14.94 -5.71 5.41
CA LYS A 397 15.60 -6.07 4.13
C LYS A 397 14.68 -5.86 2.92
N ASN A 398 14.14 -4.66 2.79
CA ASN A 398 13.20 -4.34 1.73
C ASN A 398 13.83 -4.49 0.34
N PHE A 399 13.34 -5.43 -0.46
CA PHE A 399 13.83 -5.66 -1.82
C PHE A 399 13.76 -4.41 -2.71
N ASP A 400 12.71 -3.60 -2.57
CA ASP A 400 12.49 -2.37 -3.33
C ASP A 400 13.23 -1.14 -2.76
N PHE A 401 14.09 -1.33 -1.77
CA PHE A 401 14.90 -0.26 -1.18
C PHE A 401 15.60 0.60 -2.25
N LEU A 402 16.32 -0.01 -3.21
CA LEU A 402 16.93 0.71 -4.33
C LEU A 402 15.95 1.01 -5.48
N GLY A 403 14.65 0.70 -5.29
CA GLY A 403 13.65 0.63 -6.35
C GLY A 403 12.79 1.87 -6.57
N GLY A 404 12.90 2.88 -5.72
CA GLY A 404 12.09 4.09 -5.83
C GLY A 404 11.06 4.29 -4.72
N SER A 405 11.25 3.64 -3.56
CA SER A 405 10.40 3.80 -2.37
C SER A 405 11.11 4.52 -1.22
N GLN A 406 12.31 5.07 -1.47
CA GLN A 406 13.08 5.85 -0.50
C GLN A 406 12.71 7.31 -0.58
N TYR A 407 11.75 7.71 0.23
CA TYR A 407 11.30 9.10 0.31
C TYR A 407 12.18 9.91 1.26
N PHE A 408 12.29 11.20 0.97
CA PHE A 408 12.75 12.24 1.86
C PHE A 408 11.95 13.53 1.61
N TYR A 409 11.96 14.44 2.55
CA TYR A 409 11.22 15.68 2.44
C TYR A 409 12.00 16.86 3.02
N LYS A 410 11.60 18.08 2.65
CA LYS A 410 12.21 19.30 3.11
C LYS A 410 11.17 20.39 3.30
N ASP A 411 11.20 21.05 4.45
CA ASP A 411 10.45 22.30 4.71
C ASP A 411 11.24 23.52 4.24
N SER A 412 10.65 24.70 4.32
CA SER A 412 11.32 25.97 4.03
C SER A 412 12.56 26.18 4.91
N ASP A 413 13.62 26.78 4.34
CA ASP A 413 14.82 27.17 5.09
C ASP A 413 14.52 28.15 6.23
N LEU A 414 13.39 28.86 6.15
CA LEU A 414 12.91 29.75 7.19
C LEU A 414 12.31 29.01 8.41
N VAL A 415 11.91 27.75 8.22
CA VAL A 415 11.32 26.89 9.26
C VAL A 415 12.32 25.84 9.70
N ASP A 416 12.82 25.03 8.77
CA ASP A 416 13.80 23.99 9.02
C ASP A 416 14.61 23.71 7.75
N PRO A 417 15.92 23.97 7.76
CA PRO A 417 16.77 23.80 6.59
C PRO A 417 17.16 22.34 6.29
N LEU A 418 16.79 21.38 7.14
CA LEU A 418 17.26 20.01 7.03
C LEU A 418 16.43 19.19 6.03
N LEU A 419 17.08 18.19 5.44
CA LEU A 419 16.47 17.11 4.68
C LEU A 419 16.15 15.95 5.63
N TYR A 420 14.90 15.50 5.67
CA TYR A 420 14.42 14.44 6.53
C TYR A 420 14.17 13.16 5.77
N ALA A 421 14.55 12.00 6.32
CA ALA A 421 14.22 10.70 5.76
C ALA A 421 12.76 10.32 6.02
N GLY A 422 12.12 9.70 5.05
CA GLY A 422 10.73 9.27 5.14
C GLY A 422 9.78 10.06 4.22
N PRO A 423 8.49 9.73 4.26
CA PRO A 423 7.84 8.64 4.99
C PRO A 423 8.27 7.23 4.53
N ALA A 424 8.07 6.24 5.42
CA ALA A 424 8.18 4.83 5.07
C ALA A 424 7.06 4.41 4.10
N TRP A 425 7.41 3.60 3.06
CA TRP A 425 6.45 3.18 2.04
C TRP A 425 6.90 1.94 1.28
N ASP A 426 5.94 1.01 0.94
CA ASP A 426 6.11 -0.09 -0.04
C ASP A 426 6.99 -1.24 0.45
N TYR A 427 6.49 -2.04 1.41
CA TYR A 427 7.23 -3.10 2.10
C TYR A 427 6.69 -4.51 1.88
N ASP A 428 5.84 -4.73 0.89
CA ASP A 428 5.28 -6.06 0.60
C ASP A 428 6.33 -7.11 0.18
N LEU A 429 7.50 -6.67 -0.29
CA LEU A 429 8.63 -7.52 -0.64
C LEU A 429 9.73 -7.60 0.43
N SER A 430 9.38 -7.27 1.69
CA SER A 430 10.29 -7.34 2.85
C SER A 430 10.31 -8.72 3.50
N PHE A 431 11.21 -8.93 4.46
CA PHE A 431 11.30 -10.13 5.31
C PHE A 431 11.35 -11.43 4.51
N GLY A 432 12.21 -11.47 3.50
CA GLY A 432 12.40 -12.65 2.68
C GLY A 432 11.24 -13.01 1.75
N ASN A 433 10.33 -12.07 1.46
CA ASN A 433 9.20 -12.32 0.53
C ASN A 433 9.61 -12.32 -0.95
N MET A 434 10.89 -12.40 -1.25
CA MET A 434 11.45 -12.47 -2.60
C MET A 434 12.69 -13.37 -2.57
N GLU A 435 12.74 -14.41 -3.40
CA GLU A 435 13.91 -15.31 -3.53
C GLU A 435 15.07 -14.61 -4.25
N SER A 436 15.64 -13.58 -3.62
CA SER A 436 16.76 -12.82 -4.12
C SER A 436 17.42 -12.03 -2.99
N ARG A 437 17.85 -10.80 -3.24
CA ARG A 437 18.42 -9.93 -2.21
C ARG A 437 17.43 -9.74 -1.05
N GLY A 438 17.91 -9.92 0.18
CA GLY A 438 17.09 -9.80 1.39
C GLY A 438 16.31 -11.06 1.75
N TYR A 439 16.49 -12.18 1.05
CA TYR A 439 15.86 -13.44 1.38
C TYR A 439 16.31 -13.99 2.74
N GLU A 440 17.63 -14.03 2.96
CA GLU A 440 18.21 -14.52 4.21
C GLU A 440 18.10 -13.49 5.34
N PRO A 441 17.70 -13.88 6.56
CA PRO A 441 17.56 -12.97 7.67
C PRO A 441 18.92 -12.45 8.22
N ARG A 442 20.00 -13.19 8.06
CA ARG A 442 21.34 -12.80 8.51
C ARG A 442 22.09 -11.97 7.45
N GLY A 443 23.19 -11.34 7.87
CA GLY A 443 24.06 -10.52 7.03
C GLY A 443 23.54 -9.09 6.82
N ASN A 444 24.49 -8.16 6.67
CA ASN A 444 24.22 -6.75 6.41
C ASN A 444 23.60 -6.55 5.03
N TYR A 445 22.57 -5.73 4.94
CA TYR A 445 21.78 -5.53 3.73
C TYR A 445 22.09 -4.22 3.04
N MET A 446 21.89 -3.09 3.74
CA MET A 446 21.99 -1.76 3.16
C MET A 446 23.40 -1.44 2.65
N THR A 447 24.42 -1.84 3.37
CA THR A 447 25.83 -1.62 3.02
C THR A 447 26.35 -2.61 1.97
N SER A 448 25.78 -3.83 1.91
CA SER A 448 26.16 -4.85 0.94
C SER A 448 25.62 -4.61 -0.48
N MET A 449 24.52 -3.82 -0.60
CA MET A 449 23.76 -3.68 -1.84
C MET A 449 24.45 -2.83 -2.89
N SER A 450 25.15 -1.78 -2.51
CA SER A 450 25.86 -0.89 -3.45
C SER A 450 26.82 0.03 -2.73
N ARG A 451 28.10 -0.18 -2.91
CA ARG A 451 29.17 0.72 -2.45
C ARG A 451 29.44 1.81 -3.48
N ARG A 452 28.43 2.64 -3.78
CA ARG A 452 28.52 3.72 -4.77
C ARG A 452 28.19 5.07 -4.13
N PRO A 453 28.84 6.16 -4.56
CA PRO A 453 28.50 7.51 -4.12
C PRO A 453 27.01 7.88 -4.30
N GLY A 454 26.33 7.30 -5.30
CA GLY A 454 24.89 7.46 -5.49
C GLY A 454 24.02 6.66 -4.52
N ASN A 455 24.58 5.83 -3.62
CA ASN A 455 23.84 5.22 -2.53
C ASN A 455 24.01 6.06 -1.25
N LEU A 456 23.02 6.89 -0.96
CA LEU A 456 23.03 7.80 0.18
C LEU A 456 23.26 7.06 1.53
N TYR A 457 22.63 5.91 1.73
CA TYR A 457 22.77 5.16 2.98
C TYR A 457 24.14 4.51 3.13
N TRP A 458 24.76 4.09 2.03
CA TRP A 458 26.16 3.66 2.07
C TRP A 458 27.08 4.83 2.47
N LEU A 459 26.89 6.02 1.90
CA LEU A 459 27.66 7.22 2.28
C LEU A 459 27.48 7.55 3.77
N LEU A 460 26.25 7.51 4.30
CA LEU A 460 25.99 7.73 5.73
C LEU A 460 26.77 6.76 6.61
N THR A 461 26.85 5.48 6.24
CA THR A 461 27.58 4.47 7.02
C THR A 461 29.10 4.60 6.93
N THR A 462 29.66 5.39 5.99
CA THR A 462 31.09 5.75 6.03
C THR A 462 31.43 6.70 7.16
N GLN A 463 30.44 7.46 7.67
CA GLN A 463 30.61 8.43 8.76
C GLN A 463 30.59 7.74 10.14
N PRO A 464 31.66 7.81 10.95
CA PRO A 464 31.70 7.15 12.28
C PRO A 464 30.58 7.62 13.21
N VAL A 465 30.28 8.92 13.21
CA VAL A 465 29.21 9.51 14.02
C VAL A 465 27.84 8.92 13.66
N PHE A 466 27.59 8.66 12.38
CA PHE A 466 26.33 8.03 11.95
C PHE A 466 26.23 6.57 12.43
N ARG A 467 27.31 5.80 12.35
CA ARG A 467 27.32 4.41 12.85
C ARG A 467 27.03 4.34 14.34
N GLN A 468 27.68 5.21 15.14
CA GLN A 468 27.43 5.31 16.58
C GLN A 468 25.98 5.71 16.88
N LEU A 469 25.42 6.66 16.11
CA LEU A 469 24.02 7.06 16.24
C LEU A 469 23.09 5.88 15.91
N ALA A 470 23.32 5.16 14.82
CA ALA A 470 22.52 4.01 14.43
C ALA A 470 22.59 2.90 15.50
N ALA A 471 23.76 2.59 16.04
CA ALA A 471 23.89 1.60 17.12
C ALA A 471 23.11 2.01 18.39
N ARG A 472 23.18 3.28 18.80
CA ARG A 472 22.37 3.80 19.93
C ARG A 472 20.87 3.73 19.62
N THR A 473 20.46 4.16 18.41
CA THR A 473 19.05 4.12 17.99
C THR A 473 18.51 2.69 17.95
N TRP A 474 19.32 1.71 17.52
CA TRP A 474 18.95 0.30 17.61
C TRP A 474 18.69 -0.10 19.05
N ARG A 475 19.66 0.08 19.93
CA ARG A 475 19.58 -0.37 21.32
C ARG A 475 18.48 0.33 22.12
N ASP A 476 18.36 1.66 21.98
CA ASP A 476 17.56 2.49 22.88
C ASP A 476 16.12 2.69 22.37
N ILE A 477 15.87 2.53 21.05
CA ILE A 477 14.57 2.79 20.42
C ILE A 477 14.06 1.55 19.67
N PHE A 478 14.88 0.98 18.79
CA PHE A 478 14.41 -0.08 17.88
C PHE A 478 14.23 -1.43 18.59
N ARG A 479 15.20 -1.83 19.42
CA ARG A 479 15.14 -3.11 20.15
C ARG A 479 13.95 -3.20 21.12
N PRO A 480 13.58 -2.14 21.88
CA PRO A 480 12.31 -2.12 22.62
C PRO A 480 11.07 -2.32 21.73
N ALA A 481 11.01 -1.66 20.56
CA ALA A 481 9.91 -1.88 19.60
C ALA A 481 9.85 -3.34 19.11
N MET A 482 11.01 -3.98 18.90
CA MET A 482 11.06 -5.41 18.55
C MET A 482 10.55 -6.31 19.66
N ALA A 483 10.75 -5.96 20.93
CA ALA A 483 10.18 -6.72 22.06
C ALA A 483 8.65 -6.72 22.03
N LEU A 484 8.00 -5.61 21.65
CA LEU A 484 6.55 -5.54 21.43
C LEU A 484 6.12 -6.46 20.27
N LEU A 485 6.78 -6.35 19.11
CA LEU A 485 6.43 -7.14 17.92
C LEU A 485 6.58 -8.64 18.15
N LEU A 486 7.61 -9.05 18.87
CA LEU A 486 7.88 -10.46 19.18
C LEU A 486 7.06 -11.01 20.34
N GLY A 487 6.26 -10.15 21.01
CA GLY A 487 5.47 -10.52 22.19
C GLY A 487 6.31 -10.77 23.44
N GLU A 488 7.53 -10.21 23.50
CA GLU A 488 8.43 -10.25 24.65
C GLU A 488 8.09 -9.15 25.67
N ALA A 489 7.36 -8.13 25.24
CA ALA A 489 6.79 -7.06 26.05
C ALA A 489 5.32 -6.85 25.72
N GLU A 490 4.54 -6.36 26.68
CA GLU A 490 3.13 -6.04 26.46
C GLU A 490 2.96 -4.72 25.69
N SER A 491 2.05 -4.72 24.70
CA SER A 491 1.69 -3.53 23.95
C SER A 491 0.47 -2.86 24.58
N GLY A 492 0.73 -1.84 25.41
CA GLY A 492 -0.32 -0.98 25.98
C GLY A 492 -0.93 0.00 24.96
N PRO A 493 -1.92 0.82 25.37
CA PRO A 493 -2.60 1.78 24.49
C PRO A 493 -1.68 2.90 23.97
N GLU A 494 -0.54 3.14 24.61
CA GLU A 494 0.48 4.10 24.21
C GLU A 494 1.29 3.64 23.00
N HIS A 495 1.31 2.33 22.72
CA HIS A 495 2.06 1.73 21.64
C HIS A 495 1.22 1.61 20.36
N THR A 496 1.83 1.94 19.23
CA THR A 496 1.27 1.68 17.91
C THR A 496 1.47 0.22 17.51
N LEU A 497 2.65 -0.33 17.82
CA LEU A 497 3.06 -1.66 17.42
C LEU A 497 2.45 -2.72 18.35
N LYS A 498 1.94 -3.79 17.75
CA LYS A 498 1.38 -4.95 18.44
C LYS A 498 2.23 -6.18 18.17
N SER A 499 2.02 -7.25 18.95
CA SER A 499 2.67 -8.52 18.64
C SER A 499 2.20 -9.08 17.30
N LEU A 500 3.08 -9.83 16.63
CA LEU A 500 2.77 -10.46 15.34
C LEU A 500 1.54 -11.37 15.42
N GLU A 501 1.39 -12.11 16.53
CA GLU A 501 0.21 -12.97 16.75
C GLU A 501 -1.07 -12.13 16.94
N ALA A 502 -1.00 -10.98 17.59
CA ALA A 502 -2.14 -10.07 17.72
C ALA A 502 -2.57 -9.52 16.34
N TYR A 503 -1.63 -9.13 15.49
CA TYR A 503 -1.93 -8.74 14.12
C TYR A 503 -2.56 -9.90 13.32
N ALA A 504 -1.97 -11.08 13.38
CA ALA A 504 -2.47 -12.26 12.66
C ALA A 504 -3.86 -12.67 13.16
N GLY A 505 -4.06 -12.69 14.47
CA GLY A 505 -5.36 -13.00 15.10
C GLY A 505 -6.47 -12.05 14.65
N ALA A 506 -6.16 -10.76 14.59
CA ALA A 506 -7.12 -9.73 14.20
C ALA A 506 -7.67 -9.90 12.77
N ILE A 507 -6.87 -10.44 11.84
CA ILE A 507 -7.27 -10.56 10.43
C ILE A 507 -7.59 -11.99 9.97
N ARG A 508 -7.46 -13.00 10.83
CA ARG A 508 -7.46 -14.43 10.44
C ARG A 508 -8.67 -14.83 9.61
N ALA A 509 -9.89 -14.44 10.01
CA ALA A 509 -11.09 -14.78 9.27
C ALA A 509 -11.19 -14.03 7.93
N SER A 510 -10.84 -12.74 7.89
CA SER A 510 -10.80 -11.96 6.65
C SER A 510 -9.68 -12.45 5.70
N ALA A 511 -8.54 -12.92 6.23
CA ALA A 511 -7.50 -13.55 5.44
C ALA A 511 -8.01 -14.85 4.78
N ALA A 512 -8.75 -15.67 5.51
CA ALA A 512 -9.39 -16.87 4.95
C ALA A 512 -10.36 -16.52 3.82
N MET A 513 -11.25 -15.52 4.01
CA MET A 513 -12.13 -15.00 2.96
C MET A 513 -11.35 -14.48 1.75
N ASN A 514 -10.28 -13.71 1.99
CA ASN A 514 -9.44 -13.16 0.93
C ASN A 514 -8.82 -14.27 0.05
N PHE A 515 -8.32 -15.34 0.67
CA PHE A 515 -7.71 -16.44 -0.07
C PHE A 515 -8.74 -17.37 -0.72
N GLU A 516 -9.91 -17.50 -0.16
CA GLU A 516 -11.02 -18.17 -0.85
C GLU A 516 -11.42 -17.42 -2.14
N ARG A 517 -11.41 -16.08 -2.09
CA ARG A 517 -11.76 -15.23 -3.23
C ARG A 517 -10.69 -15.21 -4.32
N TRP A 518 -9.39 -15.11 -3.94
CA TRP A 518 -8.32 -14.81 -4.89
C TRP A 518 -7.35 -15.97 -5.11
N GLY A 519 -7.40 -17.00 -4.25
CA GLY A 519 -6.34 -18.01 -4.17
C GLY A 519 -5.05 -17.45 -3.53
N ILE A 520 -4.08 -18.31 -3.36
CA ILE A 520 -2.76 -17.93 -2.86
C ILE A 520 -1.81 -17.82 -4.05
N ASN A 521 -1.21 -16.65 -4.22
CA ASN A 521 -0.21 -16.42 -5.26
C ASN A 521 1.13 -17.06 -4.85
N ARG A 522 1.34 -18.31 -5.24
CA ARG A 522 2.53 -19.10 -4.90
C ARG A 522 3.79 -18.64 -5.66
N GLU A 523 3.62 -18.01 -6.82
CA GLU A 523 4.75 -17.54 -7.63
C GLU A 523 5.40 -16.29 -7.00
N ALA A 524 4.62 -15.47 -6.30
CA ALA A 524 5.10 -14.23 -5.71
C ALA A 524 5.74 -14.42 -4.32
N ALA A 525 5.49 -15.54 -3.63
CA ALA A 525 5.99 -15.79 -2.28
C ALA A 525 6.27 -17.28 -2.02
N PRO A 526 7.26 -17.87 -2.70
CA PRO A 526 7.55 -19.30 -2.60
C PRO A 526 7.96 -19.73 -1.18
N ALA A 527 8.61 -18.86 -0.42
CA ALA A 527 9.11 -19.15 0.93
C ALA A 527 8.01 -19.33 1.98
N ALA A 528 6.87 -18.67 1.84
CA ALA A 528 5.81 -18.66 2.86
C ALA A 528 4.97 -19.96 2.93
N GLY A 529 5.27 -20.98 2.13
CA GLY A 529 4.76 -22.34 2.32
C GLY A 529 3.27 -22.57 2.00
N GLY A 530 2.58 -21.69 1.30
CA GLY A 530 1.28 -21.95 0.66
C GLY A 530 0.04 -21.89 1.58
N SER A 531 0.13 -21.29 2.78
CA SER A 531 -1.04 -20.93 3.61
C SER A 531 -0.73 -19.73 4.51
N PHE A 532 -1.78 -19.02 4.95
CA PHE A 532 -1.66 -17.89 5.86
C PHE A 532 -0.89 -18.25 7.13
N GLU A 533 -1.27 -19.34 7.81
CA GLU A 533 -0.63 -19.76 9.07
C GLU A 533 0.87 -20.14 8.88
N LYS A 534 1.22 -20.70 7.74
CA LYS A 534 2.64 -20.98 7.43
C LYS A 534 3.40 -19.67 7.15
N ALA A 535 2.76 -18.72 6.48
CA ALA A 535 3.37 -17.43 6.21
C ALA A 535 3.61 -16.63 7.51
N ILE A 536 2.69 -16.70 8.48
CA ILE A 536 2.86 -16.06 9.78
C ILE A 536 4.02 -16.70 10.55
N ARG A 537 4.09 -18.04 10.62
CA ARG A 537 5.23 -18.73 11.28
C ARG A 537 6.57 -18.42 10.60
N TYR A 538 6.61 -18.39 9.28
CA TYR A 538 7.81 -18.00 8.54
C TYR A 538 8.25 -16.59 8.88
N LEU A 539 7.29 -15.64 8.90
CA LEU A 539 7.57 -14.23 9.21
C LEU A 539 8.08 -14.06 10.65
N ASP A 540 7.45 -14.71 11.63
CA ASP A 540 7.91 -14.71 13.03
C ASP A 540 9.34 -15.24 13.16
N GLN A 541 9.61 -16.41 12.59
CA GLN A 541 10.95 -17.01 12.64
C GLN A 541 11.99 -16.14 11.94
N TRP A 542 11.65 -15.56 10.78
CA TRP A 542 12.55 -14.69 10.03
C TRP A 542 12.90 -13.44 10.83
N ILE A 543 11.91 -12.79 11.46
CA ILE A 543 12.11 -11.59 12.26
C ILE A 543 12.94 -11.90 13.51
N ARG A 544 12.69 -13.01 14.21
CA ARG A 544 13.50 -13.41 15.39
C ARG A 544 14.98 -13.60 15.05
N ILE A 545 15.27 -14.34 13.98
CA ILE A 545 16.65 -14.55 13.51
C ILE A 545 17.27 -13.20 13.11
N ARG A 546 16.50 -12.30 12.52
CA ARG A 546 16.97 -10.98 12.11
C ARG A 546 17.31 -10.08 13.29
N VAL A 547 16.44 -10.05 14.29
CA VAL A 547 16.67 -9.27 15.52
C VAL A 547 17.90 -9.81 16.26
N GLU A 548 18.04 -11.13 16.42
CA GLU A 548 19.22 -11.76 17.02
C GLU A 548 20.52 -11.36 16.29
N PHE A 549 20.50 -11.39 14.95
CA PHE A 549 21.65 -10.96 14.15
C PHE A 549 21.97 -9.47 14.37
N MET A 550 20.97 -8.60 14.36
CA MET A 550 21.18 -7.16 14.53
C MET A 550 21.58 -6.79 15.96
N ASP A 551 21.17 -7.55 16.96
CA ASP A 551 21.65 -7.39 18.34
C ASP A 551 23.16 -7.65 18.42
N GLY A 552 23.70 -8.67 17.73
CA GLY A 552 25.13 -8.95 17.66
C GLY A 552 25.92 -7.86 16.94
N GLU A 553 25.44 -7.38 15.79
CA GLU A 553 26.10 -6.35 14.98
C GLU A 553 26.13 -4.96 15.65
N ASN A 554 25.15 -4.64 16.50
CA ASN A 554 25.02 -3.32 17.14
C ASN A 554 25.54 -3.28 18.58
N THR A 555 26.02 -4.39 19.13
CA THR A 555 26.72 -4.45 20.42
C THR A 555 28.19 -4.07 20.29
N GLU A 556 28.81 -4.38 19.16
CA GLU A 556 30.11 -3.87 18.75
C GLU A 556 29.89 -2.70 17.80
N GLU A 557 30.68 -1.60 17.90
CA GLU A 557 30.59 -0.47 16.97
C GLU A 557 30.38 -0.97 15.54
N ILE A 558 29.32 -0.50 14.86
CA ILE A 558 29.03 -0.90 13.47
C ILE A 558 30.35 -0.80 12.69
N GLN A 559 30.90 -1.95 12.30
CA GLN A 559 32.21 -2.00 11.67
C GLN A 559 32.23 -1.13 10.41
N SER A 560 33.34 -0.44 10.21
CA SER A 560 33.56 0.34 8.99
C SER A 560 33.32 -0.57 7.78
N PRO A 561 32.59 -0.15 6.75
CA PRO A 561 32.49 -0.92 5.52
C PRO A 561 33.90 -0.97 4.88
N ASP A 562 34.56 -2.13 4.90
CA ASP A 562 35.82 -2.37 4.19
C ASP A 562 35.69 -2.17 2.67
#